data_df76e9ff812987011875d3ae4708e5b7
#
_entry.id   df76e9ff812987011875d3ae4708e5b7
#
_cell.length_a   1.000
_cell.length_b   1.000
_cell.length_c   1.000
_cell.angle_alpha   90.00
_cell.angle_beta   90.00
_cell.angle_gamma   90.00
#
_symmetry.space_group_name_H-M   'P 1'
#
loop_
_entity.id
_entity.type
_entity.pdbx_description
1 polymer ?
#
loop_
_entity_poly.entity_id
_entity_poly.type
_entity_poly.pdbx_seq_one_letter_code
_entity_poly.pdbx_strand_id
1 'polypeptide(L)'
;MKQVLIKKGKAIVDEIPAPMVDTGNVLVKVAYSCISAGTEMMGIKSSGQTIIQRALRQPQNIKKGLNMIKQKGILKTKNVLKSTFESGSPTGYSASGTVLEVGAQVKEIKIGDRVACAGSGYANHAEYIEVPKNLVVKIAKDLSF
;
A
#
# COMPACT_ATOMS: atom_id res chain seq x y z
N MET A 1 11.58 -5.25 -6.93
CA MET A 1 11.72 -3.90 -6.33
C MET A 1 11.71 -3.99 -4.82
N LYS A 2 12.32 -3.03 -4.14
CA LYS A 2 12.28 -2.93 -2.68
C LYS A 2 11.03 -2.18 -2.23
N GLN A 3 10.39 -2.67 -1.18
CA GLN A 3 9.23 -2.04 -0.54
C GLN A 3 9.31 -2.19 0.97
N VAL A 4 8.86 -1.18 1.70
CA VAL A 4 8.74 -1.24 3.16
C VAL A 4 7.41 -1.91 3.52
N LEU A 5 7.49 -2.96 4.33
CA LEU A 5 6.33 -3.70 4.83
C LEU A 5 6.31 -3.67 6.35
N ILE A 6 5.12 -3.60 6.91
CA ILE A 6 4.91 -3.79 8.35
C ILE A 6 4.52 -5.25 8.59
N LYS A 7 5.36 -5.97 9.34
CA LYS A 7 5.20 -7.39 9.62
C LYS A 7 5.52 -7.69 11.08
N LYS A 8 4.59 -8.32 11.80
CA LYS A 8 4.76 -8.76 13.19
C LYS A 8 5.34 -7.68 14.13
N GLY A 9 4.81 -6.45 14.05
CA GLY A 9 5.23 -5.33 14.89
C GLY A 9 6.55 -4.66 14.48
N LYS A 10 7.08 -4.93 13.30
CA LYS A 10 8.31 -4.35 12.77
C LYS A 10 8.11 -3.83 11.35
N ALA A 11 8.82 -2.76 11.02
CA ALA A 11 9.00 -2.33 9.64
C ALA A 11 10.22 -3.09 9.08
N ILE A 12 10.05 -3.70 7.91
CA ILE A 12 11.09 -4.44 7.18
C ILE A 12 11.11 -3.96 5.74
N VAL A 13 12.26 -4.07 5.09
CA VAL A 13 12.38 -3.93 3.64
C VAL A 13 12.36 -5.32 3.03
N ASP A 14 11.48 -5.54 2.06
CA ASP A 14 11.35 -6.81 1.36
C ASP A 14 11.45 -6.60 -0.15
N GLU A 15 11.88 -7.61 -0.89
CA GLU A 15 11.93 -7.60 -2.34
C GLU A 15 10.67 -8.26 -2.90
N ILE A 16 9.90 -7.47 -3.66
CA ILE A 16 8.65 -7.92 -4.27
C ILE A 16 8.66 -7.65 -5.79
N PRO A 17 7.83 -8.31 -6.59
CA PRO A 17 7.65 -7.96 -8.00
C PRO A 17 7.24 -6.49 -8.16
N ALA A 18 7.70 -5.85 -9.23
CA ALA A 18 7.23 -4.51 -9.57
C ALA A 18 5.74 -4.57 -10.01
N PRO A 19 4.93 -3.55 -9.71
CA PRO A 19 3.55 -3.51 -10.16
C PRO A 19 3.48 -3.34 -11.68
N MET A 20 2.42 -3.88 -12.28
CA MET A 20 2.03 -3.64 -13.67
C MET A 20 1.00 -2.51 -13.70
N VAL A 21 0.96 -1.73 -14.80
CA VAL A 21 0.07 -0.57 -14.90
C VAL A 21 -1.30 -0.98 -15.42
N ASP A 22 -2.33 -0.70 -14.62
CA ASP A 22 -3.73 -0.80 -15.03
C ASP A 22 -4.16 0.40 -15.89
N THR A 23 -5.23 0.23 -16.66
CA THR A 23 -5.70 1.18 -17.68
C THR A 23 -5.96 2.60 -17.16
N GLY A 24 -6.36 2.78 -15.90
CA GLY A 24 -6.65 4.05 -15.25
C GLY A 24 -5.53 4.60 -14.35
N ASN A 25 -4.37 3.95 -14.32
CA ASN A 25 -3.31 4.19 -13.36
C ASN A 25 -2.02 4.67 -14.04
N VAL A 26 -1.07 5.10 -13.25
CA VAL A 26 0.29 5.44 -13.68
C VAL A 26 1.32 4.71 -12.83
N LEU A 27 2.43 4.30 -13.44
CA LEU A 27 3.60 3.77 -12.74
C LEU A 27 4.56 4.91 -12.46
N VAL A 28 4.95 5.07 -11.20
CA VAL A 28 5.83 6.13 -10.76
C VAL A 28 7.08 5.53 -10.12
N LYS A 29 8.26 5.96 -10.59
CA LYS A 29 9.53 5.75 -9.90
C LYS A 29 9.62 6.77 -8.77
N VAL A 30 9.60 6.29 -7.54
CA VAL A 30 9.59 7.15 -6.35
C VAL A 30 10.94 7.80 -6.15
N ALA A 31 10.95 9.12 -5.97
CA ALA A 31 12.12 9.89 -5.56
C ALA A 31 12.12 10.08 -4.03
N TYR A 32 10.97 10.44 -3.47
CA TYR A 32 10.78 10.64 -2.03
C TYR A 32 9.41 10.14 -1.59
N SER A 33 9.35 9.66 -0.36
CA SER A 33 8.10 9.34 0.33
C SER A 33 8.09 9.95 1.73
N CYS A 34 6.92 10.41 2.18
CA CYS A 34 6.78 11.09 3.47
C CYS A 34 6.39 10.09 4.57
N ILE A 35 7.14 10.07 5.66
CA ILE A 35 6.85 9.25 6.85
C ILE A 35 6.01 10.06 7.83
N SER A 36 4.85 9.51 8.23
CA SER A 36 4.06 10.02 9.34
C SER A 36 4.25 9.15 10.57
N ALA A 37 4.98 9.66 11.53
CA ALA A 37 5.30 8.92 12.76
C ALA A 37 4.05 8.36 13.46
N GLY A 38 2.96 9.12 13.53
CA GLY A 38 1.71 8.66 14.15
C GLY A 38 1.07 7.50 13.42
N THR A 39 0.91 7.61 12.11
CA THR A 39 0.28 6.58 11.26
C THR A 39 1.13 5.32 11.19
N GLU A 40 2.44 5.46 10.97
CA GLU A 40 3.37 4.32 10.88
C GLU A 40 3.44 3.55 12.21
N MET A 41 3.56 4.26 13.34
CA MET A 41 3.59 3.65 14.67
C MET A 41 2.27 2.93 15.01
N MET A 42 1.12 3.44 14.57
CA MET A 42 -0.16 2.73 14.72
C MET A 42 -0.17 1.43 13.91
N GLY A 43 0.32 1.45 12.68
CA GLY A 43 0.49 0.28 11.83
C GLY A 43 1.38 -0.77 12.48
N ILE A 44 2.56 -0.37 12.96
CA ILE A 44 3.52 -1.25 13.65
C ILE A 44 2.88 -1.87 14.90
N LYS A 45 2.30 -1.06 15.79
CA LYS A 45 1.64 -1.54 17.02
C LYS A 45 0.50 -2.51 16.71
N SER A 46 -0.33 -2.20 15.71
CA SER A 46 -1.46 -3.06 15.35
C SER A 46 -1.00 -4.38 14.72
N SER A 47 0.07 -4.38 13.94
CA SER A 47 0.59 -5.59 13.30
C SER A 47 1.22 -6.58 14.30
N GLY A 48 1.73 -6.09 15.42
CA GLY A 48 2.28 -6.92 16.51
C GLY A 48 1.23 -7.57 17.41
N GLN A 49 -0.05 -7.18 17.30
CA GLN A 49 -1.12 -7.73 18.13
C GLN A 49 -1.57 -9.10 17.62
N THR A 50 -1.93 -9.98 18.56
CA THR A 50 -2.54 -11.28 18.23
C THR A 50 -3.92 -11.10 17.59
N ILE A 51 -4.38 -12.12 16.85
CA ILE A 51 -5.72 -12.13 16.23
C ILE A 51 -6.81 -11.87 17.26
N ILE A 52 -6.66 -12.43 18.46
CA ILE A 52 -7.61 -12.28 19.58
C ILE A 52 -7.64 -10.82 20.05
N GLN A 53 -6.49 -10.19 20.26
CA GLN A 53 -6.40 -8.78 20.67
C GLN A 53 -7.00 -7.83 19.63
N ARG A 54 -6.79 -8.11 18.33
CA ARG A 54 -7.43 -7.35 17.24
C ARG A 54 -8.94 -7.53 17.21
N ALA A 55 -9.42 -8.76 17.39
CA ALA A 55 -10.84 -9.08 17.44
C ALA A 55 -11.56 -8.35 18.59
N LEU A 56 -10.97 -8.32 19.78
CA LEU A 56 -11.52 -7.62 20.94
C LEU A 56 -11.61 -6.09 20.72
N ARG A 57 -10.64 -5.48 20.01
CA ARG A 57 -10.66 -4.04 19.74
C ARG A 57 -11.61 -3.63 18.60
N GLN A 58 -11.92 -4.55 17.69
CA GLN A 58 -12.77 -4.28 16.53
C GLN A 58 -13.80 -5.39 16.32
N PRO A 59 -14.90 -5.40 17.09
CA PRO A 59 -15.93 -6.45 17.03
C PRO A 59 -16.55 -6.63 15.63
N GLN A 60 -16.51 -5.61 14.79
CA GLN A 60 -16.95 -5.67 13.40
C GLN A 60 -16.12 -6.67 12.56
N ASN A 61 -14.84 -6.86 12.87
CA ASN A 61 -13.97 -7.83 12.19
C ASN A 61 -14.30 -9.28 12.59
N ILE A 62 -14.89 -9.50 13.77
CA ILE A 62 -15.39 -10.82 14.18
C ILE A 62 -16.52 -11.25 13.25
N LYS A 63 -17.49 -10.36 12.96
CA LYS A 63 -18.57 -10.64 12.01
C LYS A 63 -18.06 -10.96 10.60
N LYS A 64 -17.05 -10.22 10.11
CA LYS A 64 -16.40 -10.50 8.83
C LYS A 64 -15.69 -11.85 8.83
N GLY A 65 -14.96 -12.19 9.89
CA GLY A 65 -14.30 -13.47 10.06
C GLY A 65 -15.29 -14.65 10.09
N LEU A 66 -16.39 -14.51 10.83
CA LEU A 66 -17.47 -15.52 10.87
C LEU A 66 -18.13 -15.73 9.50
N ASN A 67 -18.37 -14.63 8.76
CA ASN A 67 -18.92 -14.72 7.40
C ASN A 67 -17.94 -15.40 6.43
N MET A 68 -16.63 -15.12 6.53
CA MET A 68 -15.62 -15.82 5.74
C MET A 68 -15.55 -17.32 6.06
N ILE A 69 -15.67 -17.69 7.34
CA ILE A 69 -15.72 -19.10 7.76
C ILE A 69 -16.95 -19.80 7.19
N LYS A 70 -18.13 -19.14 7.22
CA LYS A 70 -19.36 -19.69 6.63
C LYS A 70 -19.26 -19.87 5.11
N GLN A 71 -18.62 -18.94 4.40
CA GLN A 71 -18.52 -18.98 2.93
C GLN A 71 -17.38 -19.85 2.41
N LYS A 72 -16.22 -19.84 3.04
CA LYS A 72 -14.98 -20.46 2.53
C LYS A 72 -14.51 -21.67 3.34
N GLY A 73 -15.15 -21.95 4.47
CA GLY A 73 -14.74 -23.01 5.40
C GLY A 73 -13.56 -22.62 6.30
N ILE A 74 -13.42 -23.33 7.42
CA ILE A 74 -12.44 -23.01 8.48
C ILE A 74 -10.99 -23.11 7.99
N LEU A 75 -10.65 -24.18 7.25
CA LEU A 75 -9.28 -24.43 6.76
C LEU A 75 -8.82 -23.37 5.75
N LYS A 76 -9.67 -23.01 4.77
CA LYS A 76 -9.34 -21.96 3.79
C LYS A 76 -9.22 -20.60 4.46
N THR A 77 -10.10 -20.26 5.40
CA THR A 77 -10.04 -19.00 6.15
C THR A 77 -8.77 -18.91 6.99
N LYS A 78 -8.36 -20.00 7.66
CA LYS A 78 -7.11 -20.05 8.43
C LYS A 78 -5.88 -19.82 7.53
N ASN A 79 -5.84 -20.43 6.34
CA ASN A 79 -4.74 -20.28 5.41
C ASN A 79 -4.66 -18.84 4.83
N VAL A 80 -5.80 -18.24 4.47
CA VAL A 80 -5.86 -16.84 4.00
C VAL A 80 -5.41 -15.87 5.10
N LEU A 81 -5.88 -16.05 6.32
CA LEU A 81 -5.43 -15.23 7.45
C LEU A 81 -3.93 -15.40 7.70
N LYS A 82 -3.43 -16.64 7.70
CA LYS A 82 -2.00 -16.92 7.90
C LYS A 82 -1.15 -16.26 6.81
N SER A 83 -1.50 -16.42 5.53
CA SER A 83 -0.77 -15.79 4.42
C SER A 83 -0.77 -14.26 4.52
N THR A 84 -1.91 -13.64 4.84
CA THR A 84 -1.99 -12.18 5.03
C THR A 84 -1.12 -11.67 6.18
N PHE A 85 -0.99 -12.45 7.26
CA PHE A 85 -0.10 -12.11 8.37
C PHE A 85 1.38 -12.34 8.07
N GLU A 86 1.69 -13.31 7.21
CA GLU A 86 3.06 -13.65 6.84
C GLU A 86 3.62 -12.76 5.73
N SER A 87 2.79 -12.30 4.79
CA SER A 87 3.22 -11.40 3.71
C SER A 87 3.56 -9.98 4.17
N GLY A 88 3.03 -9.56 5.32
CA GLY A 88 3.15 -8.17 5.77
C GLY A 88 2.18 -7.23 5.05
N SER A 89 2.11 -5.99 5.50
CA SER A 89 1.26 -4.95 4.90
C SER A 89 2.12 -3.79 4.40
N PRO A 90 1.91 -3.31 3.17
CA PRO A 90 2.54 -2.08 2.68
C PRO A 90 2.26 -0.91 3.63
N THR A 91 3.22 0.01 3.74
CA THR A 91 3.07 1.24 4.51
C THR A 91 3.46 2.46 3.67
N GLY A 92 2.98 3.63 4.07
CA GLY A 92 3.10 4.87 3.31
C GLY A 92 1.77 5.27 2.66
N TYR A 93 1.63 6.56 2.39
CA TYR A 93 0.43 7.14 1.77
C TYR A 93 0.72 8.44 1.02
N SER A 94 1.96 8.88 0.96
CA SER A 94 2.40 10.09 0.26
C SER A 94 3.79 9.89 -0.32
N ALA A 95 3.91 10.10 -1.62
CA ALA A 95 5.17 9.95 -2.35
C ALA A 95 5.25 10.96 -3.49
N SER A 96 6.46 11.24 -3.94
CA SER A 96 6.73 12.01 -5.16
C SER A 96 7.74 11.28 -6.03
N GLY A 97 7.65 11.49 -7.34
CA GLY A 97 8.54 10.80 -8.27
C GLY A 97 8.28 11.13 -9.73
N THR A 98 8.85 10.33 -10.61
CA THR A 98 8.75 10.47 -12.06
C THR A 98 7.91 9.37 -12.66
N VAL A 99 6.99 9.72 -13.53
CA VAL A 99 6.14 8.79 -14.26
C VAL A 99 6.96 7.97 -15.25
N LEU A 100 6.90 6.64 -15.15
CA LEU A 100 7.57 5.71 -16.07
C LEU A 100 6.62 5.14 -17.12
N GLU A 101 5.36 4.88 -16.73
CA GLU A 101 4.36 4.28 -17.61
C GLU A 101 2.98 4.86 -17.30
N VAL A 102 2.11 4.90 -18.30
CA VAL A 102 0.78 5.49 -18.21
C VAL A 102 -0.23 4.53 -18.79
N GLY A 103 -1.29 4.23 -18.02
CA GLY A 103 -2.40 3.40 -18.47
C GLY A 103 -3.21 4.06 -19.59
N ALA A 104 -3.82 3.27 -20.45
CA ALA A 104 -4.47 3.70 -21.68
C ALA A 104 -5.58 4.76 -21.51
N GLN A 105 -6.20 4.85 -20.33
CA GLN A 105 -7.26 5.81 -20.02
C GLN A 105 -6.75 7.11 -19.35
N VAL A 106 -5.45 7.25 -19.15
CA VAL A 106 -4.86 8.46 -18.55
C VAL A 106 -4.36 9.35 -19.66
N LYS A 107 -4.93 10.56 -19.79
CA LYS A 107 -4.60 11.50 -20.89
C LYS A 107 -3.79 12.71 -20.42
N GLU A 108 -3.98 13.13 -19.16
CA GLU A 108 -3.43 14.37 -18.63
C GLU A 108 -2.00 14.24 -18.11
N ILE A 109 -1.56 13.01 -17.81
CA ILE A 109 -0.23 12.69 -17.27
C ILE A 109 0.56 11.99 -18.36
N LYS A 110 1.86 12.30 -18.48
CA LYS A 110 2.76 11.74 -19.50
C LYS A 110 3.99 11.10 -18.84
N ILE A 111 4.61 10.18 -19.54
CA ILE A 111 5.91 9.63 -19.17
C ILE A 111 6.92 10.76 -19.01
N GLY A 112 7.69 10.74 -17.95
CA GLY A 112 8.65 11.78 -17.58
C GLY A 112 8.08 12.92 -16.73
N ASP A 113 6.75 13.04 -16.57
CA ASP A 113 6.16 14.03 -15.67
C ASP A 113 6.62 13.79 -14.22
N ARG A 114 6.93 14.89 -13.53
CA ARG A 114 7.18 14.91 -12.08
C ARG A 114 5.84 15.01 -11.37
N VAL A 115 5.57 14.09 -10.47
CA VAL A 115 4.25 13.97 -9.82
C VAL A 115 4.36 13.79 -8.30
N ALA A 116 3.35 14.32 -7.60
CA ALA A 116 3.05 14.00 -6.23
C ALA A 116 1.86 13.04 -6.19
N CYS A 117 1.96 12.02 -5.37
CA CYS A 117 1.00 10.93 -5.24
C CYS A 117 0.52 10.83 -3.80
N ALA A 118 -0.77 10.55 -3.62
CA ALA A 118 -1.36 10.35 -2.31
C ALA A 118 -2.22 9.07 -2.30
N GLY A 119 -2.48 8.54 -1.10
CA GLY A 119 -3.40 7.43 -0.89
C GLY A 119 -2.76 6.24 -0.19
N SER A 120 -3.40 5.82 0.91
CA SER A 120 -3.02 4.61 1.63
C SER A 120 -3.24 3.38 0.76
N GLY A 121 -2.22 2.51 0.67
CA GLY A 121 -2.25 1.34 -0.21
C GLY A 121 -1.77 1.60 -1.65
N TYR A 122 -1.58 2.88 -2.04
CA TYR A 122 -1.08 3.29 -3.35
C TYR A 122 0.27 3.99 -3.27
N ALA A 123 0.35 5.14 -2.58
CA ALA A 123 1.59 5.91 -2.44
C ALA A 123 2.46 5.39 -1.30
N ASN A 124 2.89 4.13 -1.42
CA ASN A 124 3.64 3.39 -0.41
C ASN A 124 5.12 3.75 -0.42
N HIS A 125 5.84 3.36 0.66
CA HIS A 125 7.31 3.42 0.70
C HIS A 125 7.90 2.28 -0.13
N ALA A 126 8.09 2.53 -1.42
CA ALA A 126 8.58 1.56 -2.39
C ALA A 126 9.42 2.25 -3.47
N GLU A 127 10.22 1.51 -4.22
CA GLU A 127 10.97 2.05 -5.37
C GLU A 127 10.05 2.43 -6.53
N TYR A 128 8.97 1.67 -6.73
CA TYR A 128 7.94 1.90 -7.75
C TYR A 128 6.56 1.75 -7.13
N ILE A 129 5.66 2.63 -7.52
CA ILE A 129 4.25 2.60 -7.10
C ILE A 129 3.34 2.71 -8.30
N GLU A 130 2.26 1.99 -8.28
CA GLU A 130 1.15 2.11 -9.23
C GLU A 130 0.02 2.88 -8.55
N VAL A 131 -0.40 4.00 -9.15
CA VAL A 131 -1.33 4.94 -8.52
C VAL A 131 -2.45 5.33 -9.49
N PRO A 132 -3.72 5.27 -9.06
CA PRO A 132 -4.85 5.78 -9.84
C PRO A 132 -4.68 7.27 -10.17
N LYS A 133 -5.01 7.67 -11.39
CA LYS A 133 -4.84 9.04 -11.89
C LYS A 133 -5.45 10.13 -11.00
N ASN A 134 -6.55 9.84 -10.31
CA ASN A 134 -7.22 10.77 -9.39
C ASN A 134 -6.48 11.00 -8.06
N LEU A 135 -5.43 10.23 -7.79
CA LEU A 135 -4.55 10.37 -6.63
C LEU A 135 -3.17 10.93 -7.01
N VAL A 136 -3.04 11.47 -8.23
CA VAL A 136 -1.77 11.95 -8.78
C VAL A 136 -1.95 13.39 -9.26
N VAL A 137 -0.99 14.25 -8.93
CA VAL A 137 -0.93 15.64 -9.42
C VAL A 137 0.46 15.96 -9.94
N LYS A 138 0.55 16.72 -11.03
CA LYS A 138 1.83 17.20 -11.55
C LYS A 138 2.45 18.23 -10.61
N ILE A 139 3.74 18.10 -10.36
CA ILE A 139 4.53 19.07 -9.60
C ILE A 139 4.93 20.20 -10.56
N ALA A 140 4.71 21.46 -10.17
CA ALA A 140 5.13 22.64 -10.91
C ALA A 140 6.65 22.62 -11.16
N LYS A 141 7.09 23.24 -12.26
CA LYS A 141 8.50 23.15 -12.70
C LYS A 141 9.48 23.79 -11.72
N ASP A 142 9.04 24.80 -10.99
CA ASP A 142 9.78 25.59 -10.01
C ASP A 142 9.86 24.94 -8.63
N LEU A 143 9.10 23.87 -8.39
CA LEU A 143 9.15 23.12 -7.13
C LEU A 143 10.11 21.92 -7.23
N SER A 144 10.84 21.62 -6.15
CA SER A 144 11.57 20.36 -6.00
C SER A 144 10.60 19.18 -5.76
N PHE A 145 11.12 17.96 -5.74
CA PHE A 145 10.35 16.82 -5.26
C PHE A 145 10.04 16.96 -3.77
#